data_88f6b5c555a02d1d24077e51d5e7d16d
#
_entry.id   88f6b5c555a02d1d24077e51d5e7d16d
#
_cell.length_a   1.000
_cell.length_b   1.000
_cell.length_c   1.000
_cell.angle_alpha   90.00
_cell.angle_beta   90.00
_cell.angle_gamma   90.00
#
_symmetry.space_group_name_H-M   'P 1'
#
loop_
_entity.id
_entity.type
_entity.pdbx_description
1 polymer ?
#
loop_
_entity_poly.entity_id
_entity_poly.type
_entity_poly.pdbx_seq_one_letter_code
_entity_poly.pdbx_strand_id
1 'polypeptide(L)'
;MLVLGIETSDRPGSAALCRDGDCLAEVPLELDGLRHAQALPPVVATLLADHHVTPGSLDLIAVSRGPGSFTGLRVGIAFAKTLAWAVGCKLVAVDTFEAIATETSIDGNTLWVASDAHREQLYVRHFNRQTDGRWQPDVDHSIVPWRDWCEARTNDEMVVTATPDLLDRGPEPLGFRIVSDRPRPGAESIARLGHLACLAGISDNPTTVEPLYLRRSAAEEQRDAREADG
;
A
#
# COMPACT_ATOMS: atom_id res chain seq x y z
N MET A 1 -14.66 13.75 10.11
CA MET A 1 -13.34 13.95 9.47
C MET A 1 -13.43 13.49 8.03
N LEU A 2 -13.09 14.38 7.09
CA LEU A 2 -13.12 14.11 5.66
C LEU A 2 -11.70 13.72 5.22
N VAL A 3 -11.56 12.52 4.65
CA VAL A 3 -10.29 11.88 4.34
C VAL A 3 -10.21 11.59 2.85
N LEU A 4 -9.11 11.99 2.22
CA LEU A 4 -8.73 11.55 0.88
C LEU A 4 -7.72 10.41 1.01
N GLY A 5 -8.08 9.21 0.55
CA GLY A 5 -7.19 8.07 0.41
C GLY A 5 -6.54 8.05 -0.97
N ILE A 6 -5.26 7.70 -1.02
CA ILE A 6 -4.48 7.59 -2.27
C ILE A 6 -3.69 6.29 -2.25
N GLU A 7 -3.97 5.42 -3.21
CA GLU A 7 -3.26 4.17 -3.42
C GLU A 7 -2.56 4.17 -4.79
N THR A 8 -1.23 4.04 -4.76
CA THR A 8 -0.40 4.04 -5.98
C THR A 8 0.70 3.00 -5.95
N SER A 9 0.69 2.11 -4.95
CA SER A 9 1.73 1.07 -4.78
C SER A 9 1.60 -0.07 -5.78
N ASP A 10 0.41 -0.24 -6.39
CA ASP A 10 0.12 -1.28 -7.40
C ASP A 10 -0.69 -0.69 -8.58
N ARG A 11 -1.02 -1.52 -9.56
CA ARG A 11 -1.84 -1.16 -10.73
C ARG A 11 -3.09 -2.05 -10.82
N PRO A 12 -4.25 -1.44 -11.12
CA PRO A 12 -4.49 0.00 -11.14
C PRO A 12 -4.45 0.56 -9.71
N GLY A 13 -3.89 1.76 -9.52
CA GLY A 13 -4.04 2.50 -8.29
C GLY A 13 -5.47 3.04 -8.15
N SER A 14 -5.79 3.64 -7.00
CA SER A 14 -7.10 4.24 -6.74
C SER A 14 -7.01 5.51 -5.90
N ALA A 15 -8.09 6.28 -5.88
CA ALA A 15 -8.33 7.37 -4.95
C ALA A 15 -9.71 7.20 -4.31
N ALA A 16 -9.83 7.43 -3.01
CA ALA A 16 -11.08 7.32 -2.26
C ALA A 16 -11.36 8.57 -1.43
N LEU A 17 -12.64 8.94 -1.34
CA LEU A 17 -13.12 9.96 -0.43
C LEU A 17 -13.95 9.29 0.66
N CYS A 18 -13.54 9.48 1.93
CA CYS A 18 -14.24 8.90 3.07
C CYS A 18 -14.61 9.99 4.07
N ARG A 19 -15.72 9.77 4.80
CA ARG A 19 -16.17 10.66 5.87
C ARG A 19 -16.41 9.85 7.13
N ASP A 20 -15.72 10.22 8.22
CA ASP A 20 -15.86 9.58 9.53
C ASP A 20 -15.69 8.05 9.53
N GLY A 21 -14.86 7.54 8.61
CA GLY A 21 -14.58 6.12 8.42
C GLY A 21 -15.45 5.45 7.35
N ASP A 22 -16.51 6.08 6.88
CA ASP A 22 -17.37 5.55 5.80
C ASP A 22 -16.85 6.02 4.43
N CYS A 23 -16.71 5.10 3.49
CA CYS A 23 -16.32 5.42 2.12
C CYS A 23 -17.50 6.02 1.35
N LEU A 24 -17.33 7.24 0.84
CA LEU A 24 -18.32 7.89 -0.02
C LEU A 24 -18.17 7.44 -1.47
N ALA A 25 -16.93 7.31 -1.93
CA ALA A 25 -16.60 6.77 -3.25
C ALA A 25 -15.12 6.37 -3.32
N GLU A 26 -14.85 5.34 -4.11
CA GLU A 26 -13.51 4.96 -4.57
C GLU A 26 -13.50 4.89 -6.09
N VAL A 27 -12.48 5.44 -6.72
CA VAL A 27 -12.32 5.48 -8.16
C VAL A 27 -10.93 5.00 -8.57
N PRO A 28 -10.80 4.19 -9.62
CA PRO A 28 -9.50 3.75 -10.12
C PRO A 28 -8.75 4.91 -10.77
N LEU A 29 -7.41 4.85 -10.73
CA LEU A 29 -6.52 5.78 -11.43
C LEU A 29 -6.32 5.35 -12.90
N GLU A 30 -7.40 4.95 -13.55
CA GLU A 30 -7.42 4.58 -14.96
C GLU A 30 -8.01 5.74 -15.78
N LEU A 31 -7.14 6.40 -16.53
CA LEU A 31 -7.53 7.28 -17.62
C LEU A 31 -6.81 6.78 -18.87
N ASP A 32 -7.51 6.66 -19.99
CA ASP A 32 -7.04 6.08 -21.25
C ASP A 32 -5.59 6.43 -21.59
N GLY A 33 -4.69 5.44 -21.48
CA GLY A 33 -3.27 5.57 -21.82
C GLY A 33 -2.42 6.40 -20.85
N LEU A 34 -2.97 6.96 -19.79
CA LEU A 34 -2.23 7.76 -18.82
C LEU A 34 -1.55 6.90 -17.73
N ARG A 35 -0.37 7.35 -17.30
CA ARG A 35 0.32 6.77 -16.15
C ARG A 35 -0.22 7.40 -14.85
N HIS A 36 -0.03 6.76 -13.68
CA HIS A 36 -0.47 7.25 -12.37
C HIS A 36 -0.16 8.75 -12.14
N ALA A 37 1.04 9.22 -12.53
CA ALA A 37 1.44 10.62 -12.37
C ALA A 37 0.55 11.60 -13.14
N GLN A 38 -0.01 11.18 -14.27
CA GLN A 38 -0.86 12.00 -15.12
C GLN A 38 -2.34 11.84 -14.76
N ALA A 39 -2.73 10.65 -14.27
CA ALA A 39 -4.11 10.33 -13.93
C ALA A 39 -4.51 10.83 -12.53
N LEU A 40 -3.61 10.80 -11.54
CA LEU A 40 -3.93 11.09 -10.15
C LEU A 40 -4.52 12.49 -9.92
N PRO A 41 -3.94 13.62 -10.43
CA PRO A 41 -4.50 14.93 -10.17
C PRO A 41 -5.92 15.12 -10.76
N PRO A 42 -6.22 14.78 -12.04
CA PRO A 42 -7.56 14.95 -12.58
C PRO A 42 -8.59 14.01 -11.94
N VAL A 43 -8.21 12.75 -11.61
CA VAL A 43 -9.11 11.82 -10.93
C VAL A 43 -9.50 12.35 -9.56
N VAL A 44 -8.55 12.83 -8.76
CA VAL A 44 -8.83 13.43 -7.45
C VAL A 44 -9.69 14.68 -7.60
N ALA A 45 -9.40 15.55 -8.58
CA ALA A 45 -10.22 16.74 -8.82
C ALA A 45 -11.68 16.40 -9.17
N THR A 46 -11.90 15.40 -10.04
CA THR A 46 -13.24 14.92 -10.38
C THR A 46 -13.94 14.30 -9.18
N LEU A 47 -13.26 13.40 -8.44
CA LEU A 47 -13.80 12.77 -7.23
C LEU A 47 -14.30 13.81 -6.22
N LEU A 48 -13.51 14.84 -5.95
CA LEU A 48 -13.90 15.91 -5.03
C LEU A 48 -15.09 16.73 -5.56
N ALA A 49 -15.07 17.07 -6.85
CA ALA A 49 -16.14 17.85 -7.49
C ALA A 49 -17.48 17.11 -7.48
N ASP A 50 -17.50 15.81 -7.80
CA ASP A 50 -18.70 14.97 -7.84
C ASP A 50 -19.37 14.86 -6.44
N HIS A 51 -18.57 14.98 -5.38
CA HIS A 51 -19.05 14.99 -4.01
C HIS A 51 -19.22 16.38 -3.38
N HIS A 52 -19.13 17.45 -4.20
CA HIS A 52 -19.24 18.84 -3.76
C HIS A 52 -18.24 19.21 -2.64
N VAL A 53 -17.05 18.61 -2.68
CA VAL A 53 -15.96 18.83 -1.73
C VAL A 53 -14.91 19.75 -2.34
N THR A 54 -14.52 20.79 -1.62
CA THR A 54 -13.35 21.60 -1.99
C THR A 54 -12.08 21.01 -1.37
N PRO A 55 -10.92 21.12 -2.02
CA PRO A 55 -9.67 20.61 -1.42
C PRO A 55 -9.40 21.17 -0.02
N GLY A 56 -9.74 22.44 0.24
CA GLY A 56 -9.55 23.08 1.55
C GLY A 56 -10.46 22.56 2.66
N SER A 57 -11.46 21.72 2.36
CA SER A 57 -12.32 21.07 3.36
C SER A 57 -11.84 19.68 3.76
N LEU A 58 -10.75 19.19 3.19
CA LEU A 58 -10.11 17.94 3.61
C LEU A 58 -9.45 18.12 4.98
N ASP A 59 -9.70 17.20 5.88
CA ASP A 59 -9.07 17.15 7.21
C ASP A 59 -7.78 16.34 7.19
N LEU A 60 -7.72 15.32 6.32
CA LEU A 60 -6.64 14.35 6.24
C LEU A 60 -6.43 13.85 4.81
N ILE A 61 -5.19 13.68 4.43
CA ILE A 61 -4.78 12.87 3.28
C ILE A 61 -4.05 11.64 3.81
N ALA A 62 -4.52 10.46 3.42
CA ALA A 62 -3.88 9.19 3.69
C ALA A 62 -3.28 8.65 2.38
N VAL A 63 -2.03 8.20 2.39
CA VAL A 63 -1.35 7.71 1.19
C VAL A 63 -0.59 6.42 1.48
N SER A 64 -0.61 5.46 0.54
CA SER A 64 0.23 4.27 0.63
C SER A 64 1.72 4.64 0.59
N ARG A 65 2.50 4.10 1.55
CA ARG A 65 3.95 4.34 1.62
C ARG A 65 4.80 3.18 1.12
N GLY A 66 4.16 2.03 0.83
CA GLY A 66 4.84 0.81 0.43
C GLY A 66 4.74 -0.32 1.47
N PRO A 67 5.30 -1.49 1.14
CA PRO A 67 6.06 -1.77 -0.07
C PRO A 67 5.21 -1.82 -1.35
N GLY A 68 5.85 -1.67 -2.53
CA GLY A 68 5.18 -1.71 -3.83
C GLY A 68 5.97 -1.01 -4.94
N SER A 69 5.27 -0.61 -5.99
CA SER A 69 5.84 0.05 -7.16
C SER A 69 6.64 1.32 -6.80
N PHE A 70 7.95 1.30 -7.02
CA PHE A 70 8.84 2.42 -6.72
C PHE A 70 8.38 3.76 -7.35
N THR A 71 7.99 3.72 -8.63
CA THR A 71 7.50 4.91 -9.33
C THR A 71 6.14 5.33 -8.81
N GLY A 72 5.24 4.37 -8.58
CA GLY A 72 3.90 4.65 -8.08
C GLY A 72 3.93 5.32 -6.71
N LEU A 73 4.66 4.76 -5.76
CA LEU A 73 4.81 5.30 -4.40
C LEU A 73 5.36 6.74 -4.41
N ARG A 74 6.37 7.03 -5.24
CA ARG A 74 6.89 8.40 -5.38
C ARG A 74 5.84 9.38 -5.89
N VAL A 75 5.05 8.98 -6.86
CA VAL A 75 3.98 9.81 -7.42
C VAL A 75 2.90 10.09 -6.37
N GLY A 76 2.41 9.04 -5.70
CA GLY A 76 1.38 9.18 -4.67
C GLY A 76 1.83 10.06 -3.50
N ILE A 77 3.01 9.79 -2.94
CA ILE A 77 3.56 10.55 -1.82
C ILE A 77 3.86 12.00 -2.23
N ALA A 78 4.45 12.24 -3.41
CA ALA A 78 4.70 13.61 -3.87
C ALA A 78 3.40 14.41 -4.03
N PHE A 79 2.37 13.82 -4.62
CA PHE A 79 1.05 14.44 -4.75
C PHE A 79 0.41 14.69 -3.38
N ALA A 80 0.40 13.69 -2.49
CA ALA A 80 -0.17 13.80 -1.15
C ALA A 80 0.51 14.88 -0.31
N LYS A 81 1.85 14.94 -0.32
CA LYS A 81 2.64 15.98 0.35
C LYS A 81 2.27 17.37 -0.15
N THR A 82 2.26 17.53 -1.48
CA THR A 82 1.98 18.83 -2.11
C THR A 82 0.59 19.31 -1.79
N LEU A 83 -0.42 18.41 -1.89
CA LEU A 83 -1.80 18.76 -1.61
C LEU A 83 -1.99 19.06 -0.12
N ALA A 84 -1.47 18.21 0.79
CA ALA A 84 -1.57 18.42 2.24
C ALA A 84 -0.96 19.77 2.66
N TRP A 85 0.20 20.09 2.10
CA TRP A 85 0.86 21.37 2.36
C TRP A 85 0.03 22.56 1.81
N ALA A 86 -0.49 22.44 0.60
CA ALA A 86 -1.25 23.51 -0.06
C ALA A 86 -2.57 23.84 0.65
N VAL A 87 -3.25 22.83 1.19
CA VAL A 87 -4.57 23.00 1.85
C VAL A 87 -4.46 23.10 3.38
N GLY A 88 -3.30 22.80 3.95
CA GLY A 88 -3.04 22.87 5.39
C GLY A 88 -3.67 21.75 6.21
N CYS A 89 -3.96 20.58 5.59
CA CYS A 89 -4.52 19.42 6.28
C CYS A 89 -3.43 18.46 6.78
N LYS A 90 -3.83 17.48 7.60
CA LYS A 90 -2.93 16.41 8.09
C LYS A 90 -2.56 15.45 6.96
N LEU A 91 -1.44 14.75 7.13
CA LEU A 91 -0.98 13.68 6.26
C LEU A 91 -0.68 12.44 7.10
N VAL A 92 -1.07 11.26 6.60
CA VAL A 92 -0.68 9.95 7.17
C VAL A 92 -0.22 9.04 6.05
N ALA A 93 0.98 8.50 6.20
CA ALA A 93 1.53 7.50 5.31
C ALA A 93 1.23 6.09 5.85
N VAL A 94 0.43 5.34 5.11
CA VAL A 94 -0.11 4.04 5.51
C VAL A 94 0.71 2.92 4.89
N ASP A 95 1.00 1.90 5.67
CA ASP A 95 1.64 0.68 5.20
C ASP A 95 0.72 -0.07 4.21
N THR A 96 1.26 -0.37 3.03
CA THR A 96 0.50 -1.06 1.98
C THR A 96 0.08 -2.47 2.40
N PHE A 97 0.92 -3.18 3.15
CA PHE A 97 0.60 -4.53 3.60
C PHE A 97 -0.46 -4.55 4.70
N GLU A 98 -0.51 -3.53 5.55
CA GLU A 98 -1.62 -3.36 6.49
C GLU A 98 -2.95 -3.12 5.77
N ALA A 99 -2.94 -2.34 4.68
CA ALA A 99 -4.13 -2.16 3.86
C ALA A 99 -4.60 -3.47 3.22
N ILE A 100 -3.68 -4.26 2.63
CA ILE A 100 -3.97 -5.57 2.07
C ILE A 100 -4.53 -6.52 3.14
N ALA A 101 -3.90 -6.58 4.32
CA ALA A 101 -4.37 -7.42 5.42
C ALA A 101 -5.79 -7.02 5.85
N THR A 102 -6.09 -5.72 5.91
CA THR A 102 -7.40 -5.20 6.34
C THR A 102 -8.53 -5.56 5.36
N GLU A 103 -8.25 -5.66 4.07
CA GLU A 103 -9.22 -6.05 3.05
C GLU A 103 -9.47 -7.57 3.00
N THR A 104 -8.64 -8.33 3.69
CA THR A 104 -8.69 -9.79 3.62
C THR A 104 -9.74 -10.36 4.58
N SER A 105 -10.78 -10.97 4.04
CA SER A 105 -11.81 -11.68 4.81
C SER A 105 -11.45 -13.15 4.93
N ILE A 106 -10.71 -13.50 5.97
CA ILE A 106 -10.32 -14.90 6.24
C ILE A 106 -10.68 -15.30 7.66
N ASP A 107 -11.03 -16.57 7.84
CA ASP A 107 -11.19 -17.20 9.14
C ASP A 107 -9.83 -17.69 9.62
N GLY A 108 -9.12 -16.86 10.38
CA GLY A 108 -7.80 -17.19 10.91
C GLY A 108 -7.25 -16.08 11.79
N ASN A 109 -6.22 -16.45 12.58
CA ASN A 109 -5.59 -15.54 13.53
C ASN A 109 -4.23 -15.02 13.06
N THR A 110 -3.68 -15.59 11.99
CA THR A 110 -2.39 -15.22 11.42
C THR A 110 -2.46 -15.14 9.91
N LEU A 111 -1.67 -14.27 9.32
CA LEU A 111 -1.65 -14.00 7.89
C LEU A 111 -0.26 -13.55 7.45
N TRP A 112 0.23 -14.12 6.37
CA TRP A 112 1.34 -13.56 5.61
C TRP A 112 0.82 -12.70 4.47
N VAL A 113 1.35 -11.50 4.32
CA VAL A 113 1.20 -10.69 3.10
C VAL A 113 2.50 -10.77 2.32
N ALA A 114 2.39 -11.11 1.04
CA ALA A 114 3.54 -11.25 0.15
C ALA A 114 3.31 -10.48 -1.16
N SER A 115 4.35 -9.87 -1.72
CA SER A 115 4.31 -9.27 -3.05
C SER A 115 5.65 -9.41 -3.77
N ASP A 116 5.64 -9.24 -5.09
CA ASP A 116 6.85 -9.35 -5.91
C ASP A 116 7.86 -8.24 -5.56
N ALA A 117 9.04 -8.64 -5.11
CA ALA A 117 10.18 -7.75 -4.92
C ALA A 117 11.15 -7.77 -6.12
N HIS A 118 10.76 -8.39 -7.25
CA HIS A 118 11.58 -8.69 -8.41
C HIS A 118 12.81 -9.58 -8.12
N ARG A 119 13.52 -10.02 -9.17
CA ARG A 119 14.73 -10.84 -9.05
C ARG A 119 14.54 -12.11 -8.21
N GLU A 120 13.41 -12.80 -8.40
CA GLU A 120 13.06 -14.01 -7.66
C GLU A 120 13.02 -13.82 -6.13
N GLN A 121 12.57 -12.64 -5.67
CA GLN A 121 12.41 -12.31 -4.26
C GLN A 121 11.01 -11.81 -3.96
N LEU A 122 10.59 -11.97 -2.71
CA LEU A 122 9.33 -11.45 -2.18
C LEU A 122 9.60 -10.36 -1.14
N TYR A 123 8.76 -9.34 -1.13
CA TYR A 123 8.46 -8.60 0.08
C TYR A 123 7.48 -9.42 0.89
N VAL A 124 7.74 -9.61 2.18
CA VAL A 124 6.86 -10.36 3.08
C VAL A 124 6.71 -9.66 4.42
N ARG A 125 5.53 -9.80 5.02
CA ARG A 125 5.25 -9.38 6.39
C ARG A 125 4.20 -10.28 7.01
N HIS A 126 4.36 -10.61 8.29
CA HIS A 126 3.43 -11.42 9.03
C HIS A 126 2.53 -10.56 9.91
N PHE A 127 1.28 -10.99 10.08
CA PHE A 127 0.28 -10.29 10.85
C PHE A 127 -0.45 -11.25 11.79
N ASN A 128 -0.79 -10.76 12.97
CA ASN A 128 -1.67 -11.42 13.93
C ASN A 128 -3.00 -10.66 14.03
N ARG A 129 -4.09 -11.40 14.13
CA ARG A 129 -5.42 -10.83 14.34
C ARG A 129 -5.62 -10.51 15.81
N GLN A 130 -5.97 -9.27 16.09
CA GLN A 130 -6.25 -8.78 17.43
C GLN A 130 -7.67 -9.17 17.86
N THR A 131 -7.96 -9.07 19.16
CA THR A 131 -9.29 -9.36 19.73
C THR A 131 -10.41 -8.45 19.19
N ASP A 132 -10.05 -7.27 18.70
CA ASP A 132 -10.98 -6.32 18.04
C ASP A 132 -11.13 -6.60 16.52
N GLY A 133 -10.52 -7.69 16.02
CA GLY A 133 -10.59 -8.11 14.63
C GLY A 133 -9.56 -7.43 13.70
N ARG A 134 -8.81 -6.45 14.16
CA ARG A 134 -7.78 -5.79 13.37
C ARG A 134 -6.54 -6.65 13.19
N TRP A 135 -5.89 -6.51 12.04
CA TRP A 135 -4.59 -7.11 11.79
C TRP A 135 -3.48 -6.21 12.31
N GLN A 136 -2.55 -6.78 13.05
CA GLN A 136 -1.37 -6.09 13.55
C GLN A 136 -0.12 -6.85 13.12
N PRO A 137 0.88 -6.17 12.53
CA PRO A 137 2.14 -6.81 12.20
C PRO A 137 2.89 -7.19 13.48
N ASP A 138 3.49 -8.36 13.49
CA ASP A 138 4.35 -8.85 14.58
C ASP A 138 5.82 -8.95 14.20
N VAL A 139 6.12 -8.74 12.92
CA VAL A 139 7.47 -8.66 12.38
C VAL A 139 7.62 -7.47 11.43
N ASP A 140 8.86 -7.03 11.25
CA ASP A 140 9.18 -6.03 10.25
C ASP A 140 9.10 -6.61 8.84
N HIS A 141 8.99 -5.75 7.83
CA HIS A 141 9.08 -6.16 6.44
C HIS A 141 10.41 -6.82 6.14
N SER A 142 10.38 -7.88 5.33
CA SER A 142 11.57 -8.58 4.88
C SER A 142 11.57 -8.76 3.37
N ILE A 143 12.78 -8.84 2.79
CA ILE A 143 12.99 -9.30 1.42
C ILE A 143 13.61 -10.68 1.51
N VAL A 144 12.97 -11.66 0.89
CA VAL A 144 13.38 -13.06 0.97
C VAL A 144 13.41 -13.71 -0.41
N PRO A 145 14.34 -14.66 -0.69
CA PRO A 145 14.24 -15.48 -1.89
C PRO A 145 12.92 -16.24 -1.88
N TRP A 146 12.15 -16.16 -2.97
CA TRP A 146 10.80 -16.71 -2.99
C TRP A 146 10.74 -18.23 -2.83
N ARG A 147 11.73 -18.97 -3.37
CA ARG A 147 11.81 -20.43 -3.25
C ARG A 147 12.02 -20.85 -1.81
N ASP A 148 13.05 -20.29 -1.16
CA ASP A 148 13.39 -20.60 0.23
C ASP A 148 12.23 -20.27 1.15
N TRP A 149 11.56 -19.14 0.87
CA TRP A 149 10.40 -18.72 1.66
C TRP A 149 9.22 -19.67 1.48
N CYS A 150 8.89 -20.11 0.26
CA CYS A 150 7.81 -21.06 0.00
C CYS A 150 8.09 -22.43 0.66
N GLU A 151 9.33 -22.93 0.57
CA GLU A 151 9.74 -24.21 1.17
C GLU A 151 9.68 -24.18 2.70
N ALA A 152 9.85 -23.01 3.31
CA ALA A 152 9.77 -22.83 4.76
C ALA A 152 8.34 -22.72 5.31
N ARG A 153 7.30 -22.64 4.45
CA ARG A 153 5.89 -22.50 4.85
C ARG A 153 5.24 -23.84 5.13
N THR A 154 4.22 -23.81 5.99
CA THR A 154 3.45 -25.01 6.37
C THR A 154 2.01 -24.95 5.86
N ASN A 155 1.35 -26.11 5.74
CA ASN A 155 -0.01 -26.23 5.16
C ASN A 155 -1.10 -25.43 5.90
N ASP A 156 -0.83 -25.01 7.14
CA ASP A 156 -1.79 -24.26 7.95
C ASP A 156 -1.62 -22.74 7.82
N GLU A 157 -0.54 -22.29 7.18
CA GLU A 157 -0.29 -20.86 7.01
C GLU A 157 -1.11 -20.28 5.85
N MET A 158 -1.65 -19.11 6.07
CA MET A 158 -2.41 -18.35 5.07
C MET A 158 -1.55 -17.24 4.48
N VAL A 159 -1.55 -17.15 3.16
CA VAL A 159 -0.80 -16.14 2.42
C VAL A 159 -1.74 -15.36 1.52
N VAL A 160 -1.67 -14.07 1.61
CA VAL A 160 -2.33 -13.14 0.70
C VAL A 160 -1.29 -12.48 -0.18
N THR A 161 -1.56 -12.42 -1.48
CA THR A 161 -0.62 -11.81 -2.42
C THR A 161 -1.34 -11.04 -3.52
N ALA A 162 -0.81 -9.88 -3.86
CA ALA A 162 -1.21 -9.12 -5.05
C ALA A 162 -0.59 -9.68 -6.35
N THR A 163 0.35 -10.62 -6.25
CA THR A 163 1.07 -11.23 -7.38
C THR A 163 1.00 -12.75 -7.35
N PRO A 164 -0.21 -13.35 -7.50
CA PRO A 164 -0.39 -14.81 -7.43
C PRO A 164 0.47 -15.55 -8.45
N ASP A 165 0.63 -15.03 -9.66
CA ASP A 165 1.42 -15.65 -10.73
C ASP A 165 2.89 -15.93 -10.32
N LEU A 166 3.41 -15.19 -9.35
CA LEU A 166 4.75 -15.43 -8.82
C LEU A 166 4.79 -16.68 -7.95
N LEU A 167 3.74 -16.90 -7.16
CA LEU A 167 3.61 -18.07 -6.29
C LEU A 167 3.31 -19.34 -7.09
N ASP A 168 2.60 -19.21 -8.23
CA ASP A 168 2.36 -20.33 -9.15
C ASP A 168 3.63 -20.90 -9.79
N ARG A 169 4.73 -20.14 -9.75
CA ARG A 169 6.06 -20.60 -10.18
C ARG A 169 6.84 -21.31 -9.07
N GLY A 170 6.23 -21.50 -7.91
CA GLY A 170 6.81 -22.12 -6.72
C GLY A 170 6.97 -23.62 -6.83
N PRO A 171 7.56 -24.24 -5.80
CA PRO A 171 7.55 -25.68 -5.65
C PRO A 171 6.11 -26.17 -5.55
N GLU A 172 5.74 -27.20 -6.30
CA GLU A 172 4.45 -27.86 -6.15
C GLU A 172 4.62 -29.17 -5.36
N PRO A 173 3.72 -29.43 -4.39
CA PRO A 173 2.64 -28.58 -3.90
C PRO A 173 3.17 -27.45 -3.00
N LEU A 174 2.50 -26.28 -3.03
CA LEU A 174 2.75 -25.22 -2.08
C LEU A 174 2.44 -25.70 -0.65
N GLY A 175 3.36 -25.46 0.28
CA GLY A 175 3.20 -25.82 1.70
C GLY A 175 2.28 -24.86 2.48
N PHE A 176 1.42 -24.06 1.82
CA PHE A 176 0.56 -23.06 2.43
C PHE A 176 -0.70 -22.81 1.57
N ARG A 177 -1.68 -22.10 2.15
CA ARG A 177 -2.92 -21.75 1.44
C ARG A 177 -2.82 -20.32 0.92
N ILE A 178 -2.99 -20.15 -0.40
CA ILE A 178 -3.18 -18.82 -1.00
C ILE A 178 -4.63 -18.42 -0.80
N VAL A 179 -4.84 -17.25 -0.21
CA VAL A 179 -6.15 -16.62 -0.13
C VAL A 179 -6.27 -15.68 -1.32
N SER A 180 -7.07 -16.07 -2.30
CA SER A 180 -7.04 -15.50 -3.65
C SER A 180 -8.12 -14.48 -3.96
N ASP A 181 -8.89 -14.00 -2.99
CA ASP A 181 -9.99 -13.06 -3.26
C ASP A 181 -9.51 -11.62 -3.56
N ARG A 182 -8.36 -11.51 -4.24
CA ARG A 182 -7.78 -10.26 -4.75
C ARG A 182 -7.61 -9.15 -3.72
N PRO A 183 -6.77 -9.28 -2.73
CA PRO A 183 -6.42 -8.14 -1.93
C PRO A 183 -5.42 -7.27 -2.70
N ARG A 184 -5.92 -6.47 -3.60
CA ARG A 184 -5.19 -5.28 -4.04
C ARG A 184 -5.43 -4.22 -2.99
N PRO A 185 -4.39 -3.48 -2.59
CA PRO A 185 -4.60 -2.38 -1.67
C PRO A 185 -5.54 -1.36 -2.31
N GLY A 186 -6.65 -1.05 -1.65
CA GLY A 186 -7.60 -0.03 -2.08
C GLY A 186 -7.37 1.30 -1.39
N ALA A 187 -7.69 2.40 -2.06
CA ALA A 187 -7.60 3.74 -1.45
C ALA A 187 -8.59 3.90 -0.29
N GLU A 188 -9.70 3.14 -0.28
CA GLU A 188 -10.61 3.07 0.86
C GLU A 188 -9.89 2.57 2.11
N SER A 189 -9.18 1.43 2.03
CA SER A 189 -8.44 0.87 3.16
C SER A 189 -7.35 1.80 3.63
N ILE A 190 -6.65 2.48 2.70
CA ILE A 190 -5.67 3.52 3.02
C ILE A 190 -6.34 4.67 3.78
N ALA A 191 -7.50 5.15 3.33
CA ALA A 191 -8.23 6.22 4.01
C ALA A 191 -8.68 5.81 5.42
N ARG A 192 -9.20 4.58 5.59
CA ARG A 192 -9.66 4.05 6.88
C ARG A 192 -8.52 3.88 7.87
N LEU A 193 -7.40 3.31 7.46
CA LEU A 193 -6.21 3.15 8.31
C LEU A 193 -5.63 4.52 8.68
N GLY A 194 -5.54 5.45 7.72
CA GLY A 194 -5.11 6.81 7.98
C GLY A 194 -6.03 7.55 8.96
N HIS A 195 -7.36 7.37 8.83
CA HIS A 195 -8.35 7.90 9.77
C HIS A 195 -8.09 7.39 11.19
N LEU A 196 -7.94 6.07 11.37
CA LEU A 196 -7.68 5.46 12.68
C LEU A 196 -6.35 5.95 13.29
N ALA A 197 -5.29 6.03 12.50
CA ALA A 197 -3.99 6.57 12.92
C ALA A 197 -4.12 8.03 13.37
N CYS A 198 -4.82 8.85 12.59
CA CYS A 198 -5.06 10.26 12.93
C CYS A 198 -5.87 10.44 14.22
N LEU A 199 -6.88 9.59 14.48
CA LEU A 199 -7.63 9.57 15.74
C LEU A 199 -6.76 9.17 16.94
N ALA A 200 -5.75 8.30 16.70
CA ALA A 200 -4.75 7.94 17.70
C ALA A 200 -3.65 9.02 17.89
N GLY A 201 -3.77 10.17 17.22
CA GLY A 201 -2.83 11.28 17.31
C GLY A 201 -1.59 11.15 16.41
N ILE A 202 -1.57 10.17 15.50
CA ILE A 202 -0.48 9.95 14.56
C ILE A 202 -0.69 10.82 13.32
N SER A 203 0.35 11.55 12.91
CA SER A 203 0.41 12.25 11.63
C SER A 203 1.85 12.41 11.18
N ASP A 204 2.09 12.32 9.88
CA ASP A 204 3.39 12.50 9.29
C ASP A 204 3.65 13.95 8.92
N ASN A 205 4.92 14.32 8.92
CA ASN A 205 5.33 15.62 8.43
C ASN A 205 5.41 15.62 6.90
N PRO A 206 4.63 16.46 6.20
CA PRO A 206 4.65 16.50 4.74
C PRO A 206 6.03 16.81 4.13
N THR A 207 6.95 17.43 4.88
CA THR A 207 8.29 17.76 4.36
C THR A 207 9.24 16.56 4.38
N THR A 208 9.06 15.62 5.31
CA THR A 208 10.00 14.53 5.57
C THR A 208 9.46 13.14 5.22
N VAL A 209 8.14 12.98 5.03
CA VAL A 209 7.58 11.66 4.70
C VAL A 209 8.15 11.14 3.38
N GLU A 210 8.56 9.88 3.40
CA GLU A 210 9.19 9.18 2.27
C GLU A 210 8.57 7.80 2.08
N PRO A 211 8.65 7.23 0.85
CA PRO A 211 8.29 5.85 0.63
C PRO A 211 9.10 4.88 1.50
N LEU A 212 8.51 3.77 1.86
CA LEU A 212 9.20 2.66 2.51
C LEU A 212 10.05 1.93 1.46
N TYR A 213 11.34 2.28 1.40
CA TYR A 213 12.30 1.63 0.53
C TYR A 213 12.96 0.46 1.24
N LEU A 214 12.45 -0.75 1.02
CA LEU A 214 13.08 -1.98 1.52
C LEU A 214 14.30 -2.38 0.67
N ARG A 215 14.39 -1.85 -0.55
CA ARG A 215 15.52 -2.01 -1.47
C ARG A 215 15.92 -0.66 -2.03
N ARG A 216 17.21 -0.47 -2.26
CA ARG A 216 17.71 0.67 -3.02
C ARG A 216 17.19 0.65 -4.46
N SER A 217 17.07 1.80 -5.08
CA SER A 217 16.71 1.85 -6.50
C SER A 217 17.79 1.20 -7.37
N ALA A 218 17.40 0.67 -8.53
CA ALA A 218 18.36 0.10 -9.47
C ALA A 218 19.48 1.09 -9.87
N ALA A 219 19.17 2.39 -9.89
CA ALA A 219 20.16 3.44 -10.17
C ALA A 219 21.16 3.63 -9.03
N GLU A 220 20.71 3.56 -7.78
CA GLU A 220 21.59 3.61 -6.59
C GLU A 220 22.46 2.36 -6.51
N GLU A 221 21.90 1.17 -6.74
CA GLU A 221 22.68 -0.08 -6.79
C GLU A 221 23.76 -0.05 -7.87
N GLN A 222 23.44 0.48 -9.07
CA GLN A 222 24.43 0.61 -10.16
C GLN A 222 25.53 1.62 -9.84
N ARG A 223 25.20 2.69 -9.13
CA ARG A 223 26.20 3.67 -8.68
C ARG A 223 27.14 3.04 -7.66
N ASP A 224 26.59 2.38 -6.64
CA ASP A 224 27.38 1.71 -5.60
C ASP A 224 28.29 0.61 -6.19
N ALA A 225 27.81 -0.15 -7.20
CA ALA A 225 28.62 -1.13 -7.91
C ALA A 225 29.79 -0.48 -8.66
N ARG A 226 29.57 0.68 -9.31
CA ARG A 226 30.64 1.43 -9.99
C ARG A 226 31.66 2.03 -9.04
N GLU A 227 31.23 2.49 -7.87
CA GLU A 227 32.09 3.03 -6.82
C GLU A 227 32.92 1.93 -6.11
N ALA A 228 32.44 0.67 -6.12
CA ALA A 228 33.18 -0.47 -5.57
C ALA A 228 34.23 -1.06 -6.52
N ASP A 229 34.08 -0.83 -7.84
CA ASP A 229 34.99 -1.33 -8.90
C ASP A 229 36.10 -0.33 -9.29
N GLY A 230 36.13 0.87 -8.70
CA GLY A 230 37.12 1.94 -8.99
C GLY A 230 38.00 2.27 -7.79
#